data_3d6a25013e6795365d30739f382d0c7c
#
_entry.id   3d6a25013e6795365d30739f382d0c7c
#
_cell.length_a   1.000
_cell.length_b   1.000
_cell.length_c   1.000
_cell.angle_alpha   90.00
_cell.angle_beta   90.00
_cell.angle_gamma   90.00
#
_symmetry.space_group_name_H-M   'P 1'
#
loop_
_entity.id
_entity.type
_entity.pdbx_description
1 polymer ?
#
loop_
_entity_poly.entity_id
_entity_poly.type
_entity_poly.pdbx_seq_one_letter_code
_entity_poly.pdbx_strand_id
1 'polypeptide(L)'
;MTRKEMICGFLLCGFLLFVSSVATAQLGDLVKRAEQQLGTQSGSNLSDDKIVAGLKEALQVSTGNAVAKTGRVDGYLKNEAIKIALPPKLKTVGSGLRLVGMGSQVDDLEVGMNRAAEKAAPQAKAIFLASLKKMTFTDARQILTGGDTAATDYFKRTSTPDLTTAFKPIVHQSMLNVGVVQQYNKVLASAPAGSALAGQFDLTNYVVEKALDGLFYELGQEETKIRKDPMAQTTSLLKEVFGRK
;
A
#
# COMPACT_ATOMS: atom_id res chain seq x y z
N MET A 1 -86.50 37.41 26.06
CA MET A 1 -85.22 36.79 25.62
C MET A 1 -84.21 37.86 25.76
N THR A 2 -83.33 37.73 26.71
CA THR A 2 -82.60 38.81 27.35
C THR A 2 -81.16 38.97 26.80
N ARG A 3 -80.76 40.19 26.67
CA ARG A 3 -79.58 40.83 26.16
C ARG A 3 -78.24 40.31 26.80
N LYS A 4 -78.23 39.23 27.57
CA LYS A 4 -77.06 38.70 28.30
C LYS A 4 -76.34 37.54 27.62
N GLU A 5 -76.85 36.94 26.54
CA GLU A 5 -76.31 35.79 25.91
C GLU A 5 -75.32 36.09 24.74
N MET A 6 -75.31 37.38 24.31
CA MET A 6 -74.51 37.78 23.12
C MET A 6 -73.11 38.30 23.46
N ILE A 7 -72.72 38.42 24.72
CA ILE A 7 -71.40 38.94 25.14
C ILE A 7 -70.44 37.81 25.48
N CYS A 8 -70.92 36.59 25.73
CA CYS A 8 -70.08 35.47 26.10
C CYS A 8 -69.42 34.76 24.91
N GLY A 9 -69.95 34.92 23.66
CA GLY A 9 -69.43 34.30 22.45
C GLY A 9 -68.21 35.00 21.82
N PHE A 10 -68.01 36.28 22.12
CA PHE A 10 -66.98 37.08 21.50
C PHE A 10 -65.60 37.03 22.25
N LEU A 11 -65.62 36.69 23.54
CA LEU A 11 -64.41 36.60 24.37
C LEU A 11 -63.71 35.25 24.27
N LEU A 12 -64.40 34.17 23.82
CA LEU A 12 -63.79 32.85 23.65
C LEU A 12 -63.06 32.70 22.29
N CYS A 13 -63.47 33.48 21.27
CA CYS A 13 -62.84 33.41 19.94
C CYS A 13 -61.52 34.21 19.86
N GLY A 14 -61.35 35.23 20.73
CA GLY A 14 -60.09 36.02 20.77
C GLY A 14 -58.94 35.33 21.47
N PHE A 15 -59.19 34.36 22.35
CA PHE A 15 -58.15 33.67 23.11
C PHE A 15 -57.54 32.48 22.35
N LEU A 16 -58.28 31.90 21.39
CA LEU A 16 -57.83 30.79 20.59
C LEU A 16 -56.88 31.20 19.42
N LEU A 17 -56.88 32.46 18.97
CA LEU A 17 -56.02 32.98 17.91
C LEU A 17 -54.64 33.44 18.41
N PHE A 18 -54.48 33.70 19.72
CA PHE A 18 -53.19 34.16 20.26
C PHE A 18 -52.26 33.03 20.69
N VAL A 19 -52.74 31.78 20.87
CA VAL A 19 -51.92 30.63 21.23
C VAL A 19 -51.26 30.00 20.00
N SER A 20 -51.79 30.23 18.78
CA SER A 20 -51.26 29.63 17.56
C SER A 20 -50.00 30.32 17.03
N SER A 21 -49.72 31.58 17.40
CA SER A 21 -48.55 32.31 16.87
C SER A 21 -47.24 32.02 17.62
N VAL A 22 -47.31 31.54 18.85
CA VAL A 22 -46.10 31.28 19.66
C VAL A 22 -45.55 29.88 19.39
N ALA A 23 -46.40 28.92 19.03
CA ALA A 23 -45.99 27.55 18.74
C ALA A 23 -45.22 27.41 17.43
N THR A 24 -45.52 28.23 16.41
CA THR A 24 -44.81 28.21 15.12
C THR A 24 -43.43 28.86 15.19
N ALA A 25 -43.21 29.85 16.05
CA ALA A 25 -41.92 30.49 16.26
C ALA A 25 -40.93 29.54 16.98
N GLN A 26 -41.43 28.79 17.97
CA GLN A 26 -40.61 27.82 18.70
C GLN A 26 -40.21 26.60 17.85
N LEU A 27 -41.10 26.17 16.95
CA LEU A 27 -40.79 25.06 16.04
C LEU A 27 -39.69 25.46 15.00
N GLY A 28 -39.76 26.71 14.51
CA GLY A 28 -38.75 27.26 13.61
C GLY A 28 -37.37 27.38 14.25
N ASP A 29 -37.33 27.76 15.54
CA ASP A 29 -36.05 27.84 16.27
C ASP A 29 -35.49 26.45 16.64
N LEU A 30 -36.36 25.49 16.91
CA LEU A 30 -35.94 24.09 17.12
C LEU A 30 -35.41 23.46 15.84
N VAL A 31 -36.03 23.72 14.69
CA VAL A 31 -35.56 23.25 13.39
C VAL A 31 -34.23 23.91 13.04
N LYS A 32 -34.11 25.23 13.24
CA LYS A 32 -32.81 25.94 13.02
C LYS A 32 -31.71 25.45 13.94
N ARG A 33 -32.02 25.15 15.20
CA ARG A 33 -31.03 24.55 16.14
C ARG A 33 -30.69 23.12 15.77
N ALA A 34 -31.64 22.34 15.28
CA ALA A 34 -31.38 21.00 14.73
C ALA A 34 -30.57 21.05 13.45
N GLU A 35 -30.86 22.00 12.54
CA GLU A 35 -30.04 22.22 11.31
C GLU A 35 -28.66 22.77 11.66
N GLN A 36 -28.51 23.64 12.66
CA GLN A 36 -27.19 24.08 13.14
C GLN A 36 -26.40 22.96 13.83
N GLN A 37 -27.07 22.08 14.59
CA GLN A 37 -26.40 20.89 15.15
C GLN A 37 -26.08 19.83 14.11
N LEU A 38 -26.92 19.63 13.09
CA LEU A 38 -26.66 18.76 11.96
C LEU A 38 -25.62 19.37 10.98
N GLY A 39 -25.65 20.69 10.78
CA GLY A 39 -24.69 21.40 9.94
C GLY A 39 -23.28 21.49 10.54
N THR A 40 -23.13 21.45 11.86
CA THR A 40 -21.84 21.40 12.57
C THR A 40 -21.25 19.99 12.65
N GLN A 41 -22.04 18.93 12.39
CA GLN A 41 -21.53 17.56 12.29
C GLN A 41 -21.19 17.12 10.84
N SER A 42 -21.47 17.93 9.82
CA SER A 42 -21.09 17.64 8.42
C SER A 42 -19.63 17.98 8.08
N GLY A 43 -18.88 18.53 9.01
CA GLY A 43 -17.42 18.53 9.01
C GLY A 43 -16.94 17.44 9.94
N SER A 44 -17.17 16.14 9.63
CA SER A 44 -16.63 15.05 10.42
C SER A 44 -15.11 15.13 10.39
N ASN A 45 -14.53 15.83 11.37
CA ASN A 45 -13.17 15.57 11.79
C ASN A 45 -13.16 14.11 12.24
N LEU A 46 -12.70 13.22 11.31
CA LEU A 46 -12.33 11.88 11.70
C LEU A 46 -11.46 12.01 12.94
N SER A 47 -11.78 11.31 14.01
CA SER A 47 -10.88 11.27 15.15
C SER A 47 -9.53 10.76 14.66
N ASP A 48 -8.47 11.33 15.16
CA ASP A 48 -7.10 10.96 14.80
C ASP A 48 -6.88 9.43 14.85
N ASP A 49 -7.53 8.76 15.79
CA ASP A 49 -7.48 7.28 15.91
C ASP A 49 -8.14 6.56 14.73
N LYS A 50 -9.26 7.06 14.21
CA LYS A 50 -9.92 6.47 13.03
C LYS A 50 -9.08 6.66 11.77
N ILE A 51 -8.44 7.81 11.62
CA ILE A 51 -7.53 8.09 10.52
C ILE A 51 -6.36 7.10 10.53
N VAL A 52 -5.72 6.93 11.69
CA VAL A 52 -4.60 5.98 11.87
C VAL A 52 -5.06 4.54 11.60
N ALA A 53 -6.23 4.15 12.11
CA ALA A 53 -6.77 2.82 11.90
C ALA A 53 -7.05 2.53 10.42
N GLY A 54 -7.69 3.48 9.70
CA GLY A 54 -7.97 3.35 8.27
C GLY A 54 -6.71 3.29 7.43
N LEU A 55 -5.72 4.12 7.76
CA LEU A 55 -4.43 4.07 7.08
C LEU A 55 -3.73 2.73 7.29
N LYS A 56 -3.67 2.23 8.53
CA LYS A 56 -3.07 0.92 8.83
C LYS A 56 -3.77 -0.22 8.08
N GLU A 57 -5.09 -0.19 7.99
CA GLU A 57 -5.86 -1.17 7.20
C GLU A 57 -5.50 -1.09 5.71
N ALA A 58 -5.47 0.13 5.13
CA ALA A 58 -5.04 0.34 3.75
C ALA A 58 -3.65 -0.24 3.48
N LEU A 59 -2.71 0.05 4.37
CA LEU A 59 -1.33 -0.40 4.24
C LEU A 59 -1.19 -1.91 4.44
N GLN A 60 -2.02 -2.51 5.29
CA GLN A 60 -2.08 -3.97 5.43
C GLN A 60 -2.57 -4.64 4.15
N VAL A 61 -3.59 -4.08 3.50
CA VAL A 61 -4.09 -4.57 2.20
C VAL A 61 -3.02 -4.39 1.11
N SER A 62 -2.44 -3.19 0.98
CA SER A 62 -1.40 -2.90 -0.02
C SER A 62 -0.19 -3.82 0.11
N THR A 63 0.32 -3.99 1.33
CA THR A 63 1.47 -4.87 1.59
C THR A 63 1.13 -6.32 1.31
N GLY A 64 -0.08 -6.77 1.66
CA GLY A 64 -0.58 -8.10 1.35
C GLY A 64 -0.63 -8.37 -0.15
N ASN A 65 -1.16 -7.43 -0.93
CA ASN A 65 -1.25 -7.52 -2.39
C ASN A 65 0.13 -7.52 -3.05
N ALA A 66 1.02 -6.60 -2.65
CA ALA A 66 2.38 -6.53 -3.18
C ALA A 66 3.16 -7.84 -2.94
N VAL A 67 3.08 -8.38 -1.72
CA VAL A 67 3.71 -9.64 -1.36
C VAL A 67 3.10 -10.82 -2.14
N ALA A 68 1.77 -10.86 -2.31
CA ALA A 68 1.11 -11.91 -3.07
C ALA A 68 1.49 -11.87 -4.57
N LYS A 69 1.60 -10.67 -5.16
CA LYS A 69 2.02 -10.49 -6.54
C LYS A 69 3.47 -10.93 -6.76
N THR A 70 4.38 -10.50 -5.89
CA THR A 70 5.81 -10.78 -6.01
C THR A 70 6.18 -12.20 -5.59
N GLY A 71 5.47 -12.79 -4.62
CA GLY A 71 5.76 -14.13 -4.09
C GLY A 71 5.17 -15.30 -4.89
N ARG A 72 4.33 -15.04 -5.89
CA ARG A 72 3.82 -16.11 -6.77
C ARG A 72 4.85 -16.49 -7.83
N VAL A 73 4.68 -17.68 -8.42
CA VAL A 73 5.43 -18.09 -9.60
C VAL A 73 5.22 -17.06 -10.72
N ASP A 74 6.29 -16.66 -11.37
CA ASP A 74 6.31 -15.63 -12.41
C ASP A 74 6.00 -14.21 -11.91
N GLY A 75 5.98 -13.99 -10.59
CA GLY A 75 5.74 -12.69 -9.99
C GLY A 75 6.84 -11.67 -10.29
N TYR A 76 8.09 -12.14 -10.36
CA TYR A 76 9.23 -11.37 -10.85
C TYR A 76 9.54 -11.70 -12.30
N LEU A 77 9.66 -12.98 -12.64
CA LEU A 77 10.20 -13.41 -13.94
C LEU A 77 9.39 -12.89 -15.13
N LYS A 78 8.07 -12.85 -15.04
CA LYS A 78 7.18 -12.35 -16.11
C LYS A 78 6.67 -10.94 -15.89
N ASN A 79 7.20 -10.21 -14.92
CA ASN A 79 6.88 -8.82 -14.70
C ASN A 79 8.05 -7.94 -15.17
N GLU A 80 7.94 -7.37 -16.36
CA GLU A 80 9.00 -6.59 -16.99
C GLU A 80 9.46 -5.39 -16.14
N ALA A 81 8.59 -4.86 -15.26
CA ALA A 81 8.93 -3.74 -14.40
C ALA A 81 9.89 -4.10 -13.25
N ILE A 82 9.87 -5.38 -12.81
CA ILE A 82 10.64 -5.83 -11.63
C ILE A 82 11.49 -7.08 -11.90
N LYS A 83 11.48 -7.58 -13.12
CA LYS A 83 12.29 -8.73 -13.54
C LYS A 83 13.76 -8.48 -13.24
N ILE A 84 14.38 -9.44 -12.57
CA ILE A 84 15.80 -9.39 -12.22
C ILE A 84 16.61 -9.86 -13.43
N ALA A 85 17.19 -8.92 -14.15
CA ALA A 85 18.10 -9.20 -15.25
C ALA A 85 19.51 -9.46 -14.74
N LEU A 86 20.40 -9.90 -15.66
CA LEU A 86 21.83 -10.04 -15.36
C LEU A 86 22.42 -8.75 -14.77
N PRO A 87 23.30 -8.87 -13.77
CA PRO A 87 24.09 -7.74 -13.30
C PRO A 87 24.80 -7.02 -14.44
N PRO A 88 24.91 -5.67 -14.40
CA PRO A 88 25.55 -4.90 -15.47
C PRO A 88 26.95 -5.42 -15.86
N LYS A 89 27.73 -5.84 -14.86
CA LYS A 89 29.07 -6.42 -15.08
C LYS A 89 29.04 -7.73 -15.87
N LEU A 90 27.92 -8.45 -15.86
CA LEU A 90 27.77 -9.74 -16.58
C LEU A 90 27.01 -9.58 -17.91
N LYS A 91 26.45 -8.42 -18.23
CA LYS A 91 25.68 -8.22 -19.47
C LYS A 91 26.53 -8.47 -20.71
N THR A 92 27.76 -7.93 -20.76
CA THR A 92 28.68 -8.14 -21.90
C THR A 92 29.05 -9.61 -22.06
N VAL A 93 29.34 -10.28 -20.93
CA VAL A 93 29.63 -11.73 -20.92
C VAL A 93 28.43 -12.52 -21.40
N GLY A 94 27.25 -12.23 -20.88
CA GLY A 94 25.98 -12.87 -21.28
C GLY A 94 25.68 -12.68 -22.76
N SER A 95 25.89 -11.49 -23.30
CA SER A 95 25.71 -11.22 -24.73
C SER A 95 26.68 -12.03 -25.58
N GLY A 96 27.98 -12.11 -25.19
CA GLY A 96 28.97 -12.92 -25.87
C GLY A 96 28.60 -14.41 -25.86
N LEU A 97 28.13 -14.94 -24.71
CA LEU A 97 27.71 -16.33 -24.59
C LEU A 97 26.50 -16.65 -25.48
N ARG A 98 25.55 -15.73 -25.61
CA ARG A 98 24.40 -15.90 -26.53
C ARG A 98 24.85 -16.01 -27.98
N LEU A 99 25.86 -15.24 -28.39
CA LEU A 99 26.43 -15.31 -29.77
C LEU A 99 27.08 -16.64 -30.10
N VAL A 100 27.67 -17.32 -29.10
CA VAL A 100 28.33 -18.63 -29.30
C VAL A 100 27.40 -19.82 -28.96
N GLY A 101 26.11 -19.60 -28.90
CA GLY A 101 25.11 -20.67 -28.68
C GLY A 101 24.92 -21.11 -27.21
N MET A 102 25.52 -20.41 -26.25
CA MET A 102 25.40 -20.70 -24.81
C MET A 102 24.32 -19.85 -24.11
N GLY A 103 23.33 -19.35 -24.86
CA GLY A 103 22.28 -18.47 -24.37
C GLY A 103 21.40 -19.10 -23.28
N SER A 104 21.11 -20.41 -23.37
CA SER A 104 20.33 -21.13 -22.38
C SER A 104 20.89 -21.04 -20.95
N GLN A 105 22.24 -21.04 -20.83
CA GLN A 105 22.89 -20.93 -19.51
C GLN A 105 22.66 -19.54 -18.88
N VAL A 106 22.61 -18.52 -19.71
CA VAL A 106 22.29 -17.14 -19.27
C VAL A 106 20.84 -17.04 -18.87
N ASP A 107 19.94 -17.66 -19.64
CA ASP A 107 18.50 -17.67 -19.35
C ASP A 107 18.20 -18.44 -18.05
N ASP A 108 18.83 -19.58 -17.84
CA ASP A 108 18.71 -20.37 -16.61
C ASP A 108 19.18 -19.57 -15.38
N LEU A 109 20.25 -18.78 -15.52
CA LEU A 109 20.73 -17.91 -14.46
C LEU A 109 19.72 -16.82 -14.14
N GLU A 110 19.14 -16.14 -15.14
CA GLU A 110 18.10 -15.14 -14.94
C GLU A 110 16.83 -15.74 -14.32
N VAL A 111 16.38 -16.89 -14.80
CA VAL A 111 15.25 -17.62 -14.22
C VAL A 111 15.51 -17.93 -12.76
N GLY A 112 16.66 -18.48 -12.43
CA GLY A 112 17.02 -18.85 -11.06
C GLY A 112 17.06 -17.67 -10.10
N MET A 113 17.59 -16.51 -10.51
CA MET A 113 17.59 -15.27 -9.71
C MET A 113 16.15 -14.81 -9.40
N ASN A 114 15.29 -14.81 -10.41
CA ASN A 114 13.89 -14.42 -10.23
C ASN A 114 13.11 -15.39 -9.33
N ARG A 115 13.32 -16.72 -9.49
CA ARG A 115 12.72 -17.73 -8.59
C ARG A 115 13.18 -17.57 -7.14
N ALA A 116 14.44 -17.19 -6.92
CA ALA A 116 14.95 -16.93 -5.58
C ALA A 116 14.26 -15.71 -4.93
N ALA A 117 14.02 -14.64 -5.70
CA ALA A 117 13.29 -13.47 -5.26
C ALA A 117 11.81 -13.80 -4.93
N GLU A 118 11.13 -14.51 -5.82
CA GLU A 118 9.75 -14.99 -5.62
C GLU A 118 9.61 -15.81 -4.34
N LYS A 119 10.57 -16.68 -4.06
CA LYS A 119 10.57 -17.52 -2.86
C LYS A 119 10.83 -16.73 -1.57
N ALA A 120 11.59 -15.64 -1.64
CA ALA A 120 11.89 -14.78 -0.49
C ALA A 120 10.75 -13.80 -0.17
N ALA A 121 10.02 -13.30 -1.17
CA ALA A 121 9.02 -12.25 -1.04
C ALA A 121 7.96 -12.48 0.04
N PRO A 122 7.43 -13.70 0.30
CA PRO A 122 6.44 -13.94 1.35
C PRO A 122 6.88 -13.54 2.77
N GLN A 123 8.20 -13.54 3.05
CA GLN A 123 8.74 -13.14 4.36
C GLN A 123 8.46 -11.66 4.67
N ALA A 124 8.29 -10.83 3.66
CA ALA A 124 8.02 -9.41 3.83
C ALA A 124 6.71 -9.13 4.56
N LYS A 125 5.72 -10.03 4.47
CA LYS A 125 4.40 -9.82 5.10
C LYS A 125 4.52 -9.60 6.61
N ALA A 126 5.24 -10.46 7.31
CA ALA A 126 5.40 -10.36 8.76
C ALA A 126 6.19 -9.09 9.16
N ILE A 127 7.21 -8.72 8.37
CA ILE A 127 8.05 -7.55 8.62
C ILE A 127 7.25 -6.26 8.41
N PHE A 128 6.47 -6.15 7.34
CA PHE A 128 5.58 -5.02 7.11
C PHE A 128 4.53 -4.87 8.21
N LEU A 129 3.91 -5.97 8.65
CA LEU A 129 2.96 -5.94 9.78
C LEU A 129 3.62 -5.48 11.08
N ALA A 130 4.87 -5.87 11.34
CA ALA A 130 5.63 -5.40 12.49
C ALA A 130 5.92 -3.89 12.41
N SER A 131 6.26 -3.37 11.22
CA SER A 131 6.44 -1.93 10.98
C SER A 131 5.13 -1.15 11.18
N LEU A 132 3.99 -1.67 10.68
CA LEU A 132 2.66 -1.06 10.91
C LEU A 132 2.30 -0.97 12.40
N LYS A 133 2.64 -1.98 13.19
CA LYS A 133 2.40 -1.96 14.65
C LYS A 133 3.19 -0.86 15.35
N LYS A 134 4.41 -0.58 14.88
CA LYS A 134 5.30 0.46 15.42
C LYS A 134 4.97 1.87 14.90
N MET A 135 4.12 1.99 13.88
CA MET A 135 3.75 3.26 13.27
C MET A 135 3.11 4.21 14.28
N THR A 136 3.70 5.39 14.43
CA THR A 136 3.19 6.47 15.28
C THR A 136 2.09 7.26 14.60
N PHE A 137 1.38 8.09 15.36
CA PHE A 137 0.42 9.03 14.81
C PHE A 137 1.08 10.05 13.86
N THR A 138 2.28 10.51 14.20
CA THR A 138 3.05 11.43 13.35
C THR A 138 3.40 10.80 12.01
N ASP A 139 3.85 9.53 12.00
CA ASP A 139 4.12 8.80 10.75
C ASP A 139 2.84 8.69 9.90
N ALA A 140 1.73 8.31 10.53
CA ALA A 140 0.45 8.18 9.84
C ALA A 140 0.00 9.50 9.19
N ARG A 141 0.15 10.62 9.89
CA ARG A 141 -0.18 11.94 9.36
C ARG A 141 0.74 12.32 8.19
N GLN A 142 2.05 12.08 8.29
CA GLN A 142 3.00 12.33 7.21
C GLN A 142 2.68 11.48 5.97
N ILE A 143 2.29 10.22 6.15
CA ILE A 143 1.87 9.35 5.04
C ILE A 143 0.60 9.89 4.37
N LEU A 144 -0.41 10.29 5.14
CA LEU A 144 -1.68 10.79 4.60
C LEU A 144 -1.53 12.08 3.80
N THR A 145 -0.73 13.01 4.30
CA THR A 145 -0.49 14.31 3.66
C THR A 145 0.62 14.25 2.61
N GLY A 146 1.33 13.14 2.51
CA GLY A 146 2.43 12.94 1.58
C GLY A 146 1.97 12.57 0.16
N GLY A 147 2.95 12.35 -0.72
CA GLY A 147 2.72 11.97 -2.11
C GLY A 147 2.17 10.56 -2.28
N ASP A 148 2.03 10.15 -3.55
CA ASP A 148 1.42 8.87 -3.96
C ASP A 148 2.12 7.62 -3.39
N THR A 149 3.37 7.74 -2.95
CA THR A 149 4.22 6.66 -2.44
C THR A 149 4.77 6.90 -1.03
N ALA A 150 4.16 7.82 -0.27
CA ALA A 150 4.65 8.20 1.06
C ALA A 150 4.70 7.02 2.06
N ALA A 151 3.75 6.10 1.97
CA ALA A 151 3.76 4.88 2.79
C ALA A 151 4.86 3.90 2.33
N THR A 152 5.08 3.78 1.04
CA THR A 152 6.18 2.98 0.49
C THR A 152 7.53 3.49 0.97
N ASP A 153 7.72 4.81 1.01
CA ASP A 153 8.94 5.43 1.53
C ASP A 153 9.11 5.21 3.04
N TYR A 154 8.00 5.25 3.80
CA TYR A 154 8.00 4.86 5.20
C TYR A 154 8.48 3.41 5.38
N PHE A 155 7.93 2.45 4.63
CA PHE A 155 8.34 1.05 4.69
C PHE A 155 9.79 0.83 4.25
N LYS A 156 10.25 1.51 3.20
CA LYS A 156 11.66 1.47 2.78
C LYS A 156 12.57 1.84 3.95
N ARG A 157 12.29 2.95 4.59
CA ARG A 157 13.10 3.44 5.72
C ARG A 157 13.07 2.51 6.93
N THR A 158 11.90 1.97 7.28
CA THR A 158 11.70 1.22 8.53
C THR A 158 11.91 -0.28 8.41
N SER A 159 11.83 -0.85 7.19
CA SER A 159 11.78 -2.31 6.99
C SER A 159 12.96 -2.86 6.19
N THR A 160 13.70 -2.05 5.43
CA THR A 160 14.80 -2.55 4.57
C THR A 160 15.84 -3.38 5.31
N PRO A 161 16.33 -3.00 6.51
CA PRO A 161 17.32 -3.82 7.23
C PRO A 161 16.79 -5.21 7.58
N ASP A 162 15.55 -5.28 8.11
CA ASP A 162 14.93 -6.54 8.52
C ASP A 162 14.61 -7.41 7.30
N LEU A 163 14.13 -6.80 6.22
CA LEU A 163 13.87 -7.48 4.93
C LEU A 163 15.17 -8.06 4.34
N THR A 164 16.25 -7.29 4.32
CA THR A 164 17.55 -7.74 3.83
C THR A 164 18.03 -8.96 4.62
N THR A 165 17.93 -8.89 5.95
CA THR A 165 18.32 -9.98 6.84
C THR A 165 17.47 -11.24 6.59
N ALA A 166 16.17 -11.09 6.41
CA ALA A 166 15.26 -12.22 6.18
C ALA A 166 15.39 -12.83 4.77
N PHE A 167 15.63 -11.99 3.75
CA PHE A 167 15.70 -12.44 2.36
C PHE A 167 17.00 -13.17 2.06
N LYS A 168 18.13 -12.68 2.60
CA LYS A 168 19.48 -13.18 2.27
C LYS A 168 19.63 -14.69 2.38
N PRO A 169 19.26 -15.38 3.49
CA PRO A 169 19.40 -16.84 3.59
C PRO A 169 18.48 -17.57 2.61
N ILE A 170 17.28 -17.07 2.36
CA ILE A 170 16.32 -17.72 1.46
C ILE A 170 16.78 -17.60 0.01
N VAL A 171 17.22 -16.41 -0.41
CA VAL A 171 17.77 -16.17 -1.74
C VAL A 171 19.01 -17.03 -1.95
N HIS A 172 19.95 -17.02 -1.01
CA HIS A 172 21.17 -17.83 -1.10
C HIS A 172 20.86 -19.33 -1.27
N GLN A 173 20.04 -19.88 -0.37
CA GLN A 173 19.66 -21.30 -0.41
C GLN A 173 18.87 -21.65 -1.68
N SER A 174 17.97 -20.76 -2.12
CA SER A 174 17.21 -20.99 -3.35
C SER A 174 18.11 -21.02 -4.59
N MET A 175 19.09 -20.11 -4.68
CA MET A 175 20.05 -20.08 -5.78
C MET A 175 20.97 -21.32 -5.79
N LEU A 176 21.37 -21.83 -4.61
CA LEU A 176 22.09 -23.10 -4.52
C LEU A 176 21.26 -24.27 -5.06
N ASN A 177 19.99 -24.37 -4.63
CA ASN A 177 19.12 -25.51 -4.96
C ASN A 177 18.78 -25.57 -6.45
N VAL A 178 18.63 -24.44 -7.13
CA VAL A 178 18.33 -24.39 -8.57
C VAL A 178 19.59 -24.28 -9.45
N GLY A 179 20.76 -24.47 -8.87
CA GLY A 179 22.03 -24.49 -9.61
C GLY A 179 22.50 -23.13 -10.14
N VAL A 180 21.93 -22.01 -9.64
CA VAL A 180 22.30 -20.65 -10.07
C VAL A 180 23.77 -20.36 -9.84
N VAL A 181 24.33 -20.80 -8.72
CA VAL A 181 25.76 -20.62 -8.41
C VAL A 181 26.62 -21.37 -9.40
N GLN A 182 26.27 -22.60 -9.79
CA GLN A 182 26.96 -23.38 -10.80
C GLN A 182 26.86 -22.74 -12.18
N GLN A 183 25.68 -22.23 -12.56
CA GLN A 183 25.48 -21.51 -13.81
C GLN A 183 26.30 -20.20 -13.85
N TYR A 184 26.30 -19.46 -12.76
CA TYR A 184 27.11 -18.26 -12.61
C TYR A 184 28.62 -18.57 -12.82
N ASN A 185 29.12 -19.61 -12.15
CA ASN A 185 30.54 -20.04 -12.32
C ASN A 185 30.86 -20.51 -13.75
N LYS A 186 29.92 -21.20 -14.42
CA LYS A 186 30.10 -21.60 -15.83
C LYS A 186 30.14 -20.37 -16.74
N VAL A 187 29.26 -19.41 -16.55
CA VAL A 187 29.23 -18.15 -17.29
C VAL A 187 30.54 -17.40 -17.13
N LEU A 188 31.09 -17.32 -15.92
CA LEU A 188 32.37 -16.69 -15.66
C LEU A 188 33.56 -17.46 -16.30
N ALA A 189 33.57 -18.79 -16.18
CA ALA A 189 34.63 -19.62 -16.72
C ALA A 189 34.70 -19.55 -18.25
N SER A 190 33.57 -19.32 -18.92
CA SER A 190 33.46 -19.23 -20.38
C SER A 190 33.87 -17.87 -20.94
N ALA A 191 34.12 -16.87 -20.09
CA ALA A 191 34.50 -15.52 -20.53
C ALA A 191 36.03 -15.31 -20.46
N PRO A 192 36.64 -14.66 -21.44
CA PRO A 192 38.09 -14.37 -21.43
C PRO A 192 38.57 -13.60 -20.20
N ALA A 193 37.71 -12.74 -19.62
CA ALA A 193 37.99 -11.99 -18.40
C ALA A 193 37.25 -12.54 -17.17
N GLY A 194 36.63 -13.73 -17.27
CA GLY A 194 35.73 -14.26 -16.24
C GLY A 194 36.43 -14.58 -14.92
N SER A 195 37.69 -15.01 -14.98
CA SER A 195 38.52 -15.27 -13.80
C SER A 195 38.81 -14.00 -12.97
N ALA A 196 38.90 -12.84 -13.63
CA ALA A 196 39.08 -11.55 -12.94
C ALA A 196 37.80 -11.05 -12.26
N LEU A 197 36.63 -11.54 -12.66
CA LEU A 197 35.33 -11.21 -12.11
C LEU A 197 34.88 -12.22 -11.02
N ALA A 198 35.50 -13.42 -11.04
CA ALA A 198 35.20 -14.46 -10.07
C ALA A 198 35.58 -13.99 -8.65
N GLY A 199 34.63 -14.04 -7.74
CA GLY A 199 34.79 -13.61 -6.34
C GLY A 199 34.66 -12.10 -6.05
N GLN A 200 34.59 -11.25 -7.09
CA GLN A 200 34.42 -9.80 -6.90
C GLN A 200 32.95 -9.33 -6.86
N PHE A 201 32.01 -10.23 -7.13
CA PHE A 201 30.61 -9.87 -7.22
C PHE A 201 29.74 -10.79 -6.37
N ASP A 202 29.08 -10.21 -5.36
CA ASP A 202 28.13 -10.93 -4.51
C ASP A 202 26.75 -11.00 -5.20
N LEU A 203 26.54 -12.10 -5.93
CA LEU A 203 25.28 -12.35 -6.63
C LEU A 203 24.09 -12.44 -5.66
N THR A 204 24.31 -12.96 -4.44
CA THR A 204 23.24 -13.06 -3.42
C THR A 204 22.77 -11.67 -3.02
N ASN A 205 23.69 -10.77 -2.67
CA ASN A 205 23.33 -9.39 -2.32
C ASN A 205 22.65 -8.67 -3.49
N TYR A 206 23.14 -8.86 -4.73
CA TYR A 206 22.48 -8.28 -5.90
C TYR A 206 21.04 -8.73 -6.05
N VAL A 207 20.79 -10.04 -5.93
CA VAL A 207 19.41 -10.56 -6.04
C VAL A 207 18.52 -10.07 -4.90
N VAL A 208 19.06 -9.99 -3.67
CA VAL A 208 18.31 -9.43 -2.51
C VAL A 208 17.96 -7.97 -2.76
N GLU A 209 18.93 -7.14 -3.20
CA GLU A 209 18.67 -5.73 -3.52
C GLU A 209 17.60 -5.58 -4.58
N LYS A 210 17.71 -6.31 -5.69
CA LYS A 210 16.74 -6.27 -6.78
C LYS A 210 15.38 -6.83 -6.39
N ALA A 211 15.33 -7.84 -5.53
CA ALA A 211 14.09 -8.36 -4.98
C ALA A 211 13.38 -7.31 -4.10
N LEU A 212 14.11 -6.58 -3.28
CA LEU A 212 13.55 -5.49 -2.48
C LEU A 212 13.12 -4.30 -3.34
N ASP A 213 13.90 -3.92 -4.36
CA ASP A 213 13.51 -2.88 -5.33
C ASP A 213 12.16 -3.23 -5.97
N GLY A 214 12.02 -4.48 -6.47
CA GLY A 214 10.79 -4.95 -7.09
C GLY A 214 9.60 -5.02 -6.12
N LEU A 215 9.82 -5.49 -4.89
CA LEU A 215 8.79 -5.53 -3.86
C LEU A 215 8.27 -4.13 -3.51
N PHE A 216 9.16 -3.16 -3.33
CA PHE A 216 8.79 -1.77 -3.05
C PHE A 216 8.17 -1.08 -4.27
N TYR A 217 8.56 -1.44 -5.48
CA TYR A 217 7.88 -0.97 -6.69
C TYR A 217 6.41 -1.41 -6.69
N GLU A 218 6.13 -2.71 -6.50
CA GLU A 218 4.77 -3.22 -6.44
C GLU A 218 3.97 -2.63 -5.27
N LEU A 219 4.61 -2.41 -4.11
CA LEU A 219 3.97 -1.74 -2.99
C LEU A 219 3.55 -0.31 -3.35
N GLY A 220 4.41 0.45 -4.05
CA GLY A 220 4.09 1.79 -4.52
C GLY A 220 2.95 1.81 -5.54
N GLN A 221 2.86 0.79 -6.41
CA GLN A 221 1.72 0.64 -7.33
C GLN A 221 0.40 0.38 -6.56
N GLU A 222 0.42 -0.50 -5.57
CA GLU A 222 -0.76 -0.78 -4.75
C GLU A 222 -1.17 0.45 -3.90
N GLU A 223 -0.21 1.20 -3.34
CA GLU A 223 -0.48 2.45 -2.63
C GLU A 223 -1.13 3.48 -3.54
N THR A 224 -0.53 3.74 -4.70
CA THR A 224 -1.07 4.69 -5.70
C THR A 224 -2.48 4.31 -6.12
N LYS A 225 -2.74 3.01 -6.31
CA LYS A 225 -4.05 2.50 -6.66
C LYS A 225 -5.09 2.79 -5.58
N ILE A 226 -4.80 2.52 -4.30
CA ILE A 226 -5.73 2.81 -3.19
C ILE A 226 -6.00 4.31 -3.07
N ARG A 227 -4.99 5.15 -3.30
CA ARG A 227 -5.15 6.61 -3.23
C ARG A 227 -6.00 7.19 -4.36
N LYS A 228 -5.94 6.62 -5.57
CA LYS A 228 -6.55 7.20 -6.79
C LYS A 228 -7.80 6.47 -7.26
N ASP A 229 -7.96 5.20 -6.95
CA ASP A 229 -9.06 4.38 -7.44
C ASP A 229 -10.09 4.08 -6.34
N PRO A 230 -11.29 4.68 -6.39
CA PRO A 230 -12.35 4.39 -5.41
C PRO A 230 -12.75 2.92 -5.35
N MET A 231 -12.58 2.17 -6.46
CA MET A 231 -12.88 0.73 -6.49
C MET A 231 -11.87 -0.10 -5.69
N ALA A 232 -10.66 0.42 -5.51
CA ALA A 232 -9.65 -0.22 -4.67
C ALA A 232 -9.89 0.02 -3.17
N GLN A 233 -10.74 0.98 -2.82
CA GLN A 233 -11.14 1.31 -1.45
C GLN A 233 -12.25 0.37 -0.97
N THR A 234 -11.88 -0.88 -0.69
CA THR A 234 -12.83 -1.98 -0.46
C THR A 234 -13.58 -1.91 0.87
N THR A 235 -13.10 -1.16 1.85
CA THR A 235 -13.73 -1.02 3.17
C THR A 235 -14.33 0.36 3.38
N SER A 236 -15.29 0.47 4.30
CA SER A 236 -15.89 1.77 4.68
C SER A 236 -14.84 2.74 5.22
N LEU A 237 -13.88 2.23 5.98
CA LEU A 237 -12.81 3.00 6.58
C LEU A 237 -11.83 3.55 5.52
N LEU A 238 -11.49 2.75 4.50
CA LEU A 238 -10.70 3.19 3.35
C LEU A 238 -11.39 4.31 2.57
N LYS A 239 -12.70 4.17 2.31
CA LYS A 239 -13.50 5.20 1.64
C LYS A 239 -13.59 6.48 2.47
N GLU A 240 -13.65 6.36 3.79
CA GLU A 240 -13.73 7.50 4.71
C GLU A 240 -12.41 8.28 4.76
N VAL A 241 -11.26 7.60 4.70
CA VAL A 241 -9.92 8.20 4.77
C VAL A 241 -9.44 8.73 3.42
N PHE A 242 -9.65 7.99 2.32
CA PHE A 242 -9.11 8.32 1.00
C PHE A 242 -10.14 8.81 -0.02
N GLY A 243 -11.45 8.60 0.21
CA GLY A 243 -12.53 8.96 -0.72
C GLY A 243 -12.91 10.46 -0.71
N ARG A 244 -12.33 11.26 0.18
CA ARG A 244 -12.56 12.70 0.26
C ARG A 244 -11.47 13.45 -0.51
N LYS A 245 -11.68 13.65 -1.78
CA LYS A 245 -10.99 14.64 -2.61
C LYS A 245 -12.01 15.52 -3.31
#